data_5543621412451f052f1028e4d0cd7ef8
#
_entry.id   5543621412451f052f1028e4d0cd7ef8
#
_cell.length_a   1.000
_cell.length_b   1.000
_cell.length_c   1.000
_cell.angle_alpha   90.00
_cell.angle_beta   90.00
_cell.angle_gamma   90.00
#
_symmetry.space_group_name_H-M   'P 1'
#
loop_
_entity.id
_entity.type
_entity.pdbx_description
1 polymer ?
#
loop_
_entity_poly.entity_id
_entity_poly.type
_entity_poly.pdbx_seq_one_letter_code
_entity_poly.pdbx_strand_id
1 'polypeptide(L)'
;MVVSRSGSGLFSSLTRAGILLGALLALFPSRARGADTEAALIAWGHTIAMQGNGLPGNTACAECHRINGGGMPSVGIPRIAGQTETYIYREIRGVQNGTRYSPYMDGIVQNLSRRDIRAIALYYSTVRTPKLHDPAEYDPALRELGRRIAHRGLWDRNIPACILCHGQDGRGIPPNFPYIAGQSTTYLMGQLISFAVVRRKDDPEGLMRGIASKLTHREIKAVAQYFASLDPPVYGKIPEKNRPDRLRLIPEKETPTP
;
A
#
# COMPACT_ATOMS: atom_id res chain seq x y z
N MET A 1 -23.76 31.08 87.71
CA MET A 1 -23.97 29.92 88.57
C MET A 1 -23.18 28.80 87.98
N VAL A 2 -21.90 28.57 88.31
CA VAL A 2 -21.50 27.65 89.38
C VAL A 2 -22.04 26.25 89.13
N VAL A 3 -21.27 25.22 88.83
CA VAL A 3 -20.33 24.46 89.63
C VAL A 3 -19.64 23.40 88.67
N SER A 4 -18.39 23.36 88.61
CA SER A 4 -17.26 22.48 88.95
C SER A 4 -17.62 21.02 89.33
N ARG A 5 -16.88 20.09 88.76
CA ARG A 5 -16.05 19.01 89.40
C ARG A 5 -15.52 18.08 88.38
N SER A 6 -14.32 18.05 88.12
CA SER A 6 -13.17 17.19 88.52
C SER A 6 -13.50 15.69 88.74
N GLY A 7 -12.82 14.83 88.00
CA GLY A 7 -12.74 13.40 88.25
C GLY A 7 -11.62 12.77 87.44
N SER A 8 -10.56 12.45 88.12
CA SER A 8 -9.29 11.88 87.74
C SER A 8 -9.34 10.41 87.29
N GLY A 9 -8.47 10.05 86.35
CA GLY A 9 -7.60 8.87 86.45
C GLY A 9 -8.06 7.59 85.84
N LEU A 10 -7.36 7.09 84.84
CA LEU A 10 -6.53 5.92 85.04
C LEU A 10 -5.81 5.56 83.71
N PHE A 11 -4.55 5.43 83.78
CA PHE A 11 -3.68 4.89 82.75
C PHE A 11 -4.07 3.47 82.41
N SER A 12 -4.20 3.14 81.12
CA SER A 12 -4.05 1.79 80.65
C SER A 12 -3.34 1.82 79.29
N SER A 13 -2.10 1.34 79.33
CA SER A 13 -1.23 1.07 78.23
C SER A 13 -1.83 -0.05 77.40
N LEU A 14 -2.09 0.18 76.14
CA LEU A 14 -2.31 -0.87 75.15
C LEU A 14 -1.37 -0.65 73.95
N THR A 15 -0.50 -1.60 73.86
CA THR A 15 0.44 -2.00 72.85
C THR A 15 0.08 -1.62 71.42
N ARG A 16 0.99 -0.90 70.79
CA ARG A 16 1.03 -0.65 69.32
C ARG A 16 1.34 -1.98 68.61
N ALA A 17 0.31 -2.63 68.06
CA ALA A 17 0.49 -3.66 67.05
C ALA A 17 0.53 -2.94 65.71
N GLY A 18 1.73 -2.73 65.20
CA GLY A 18 1.96 -2.23 63.84
C GLY A 18 1.57 -3.28 62.80
N ILE A 19 0.47 -3.08 62.12
CA ILE A 19 0.15 -3.82 60.93
C ILE A 19 0.94 -3.23 59.76
N LEU A 20 2.07 -3.82 59.45
CA LEU A 20 2.80 -3.59 58.19
C LEU A 20 1.95 -4.18 57.06
N LEU A 21 1.08 -3.38 56.46
CA LEU A 21 0.42 -3.71 55.24
C LEU A 21 1.44 -3.55 54.10
N GLY A 22 2.18 -4.65 53.85
CA GLY A 22 3.09 -4.74 52.70
C GLY A 22 2.28 -4.59 51.43
N ALA A 23 2.36 -3.41 50.80
CA ALA A 23 1.86 -3.18 49.44
C ALA A 23 2.72 -4.00 48.50
N LEU A 24 2.25 -5.21 48.18
CA LEU A 24 2.77 -6.01 47.07
C LEU A 24 2.33 -5.32 45.77
N LEU A 25 3.13 -4.32 45.33
CA LEU A 25 3.04 -3.81 43.99
C LEU A 25 3.39 -4.95 43.04
N ALA A 26 2.35 -5.69 42.61
CA ALA A 26 2.48 -6.59 41.51
C ALA A 26 2.96 -5.78 40.28
N LEU A 27 4.24 -5.88 39.99
CA LEU A 27 4.84 -5.46 38.73
C LEU A 27 4.22 -6.31 37.62
N PHE A 28 2.98 -5.97 37.21
CA PHE A 28 2.49 -6.41 35.93
C PHE A 28 3.42 -5.77 34.91
N PRO A 29 4.18 -6.57 34.15
CA PRO A 29 4.88 -6.01 33.02
C PRO A 29 3.81 -5.39 32.14
N SER A 30 3.72 -4.08 32.14
CA SER A 30 2.98 -3.34 31.15
C SER A 30 3.57 -3.84 29.83
N ARG A 31 2.84 -4.74 29.16
CA ARG A 31 3.08 -5.05 27.75
C ARG A 31 2.83 -3.73 27.01
N ALA A 32 3.84 -2.88 27.01
CA ALA A 32 3.91 -1.85 26.01
C ALA A 32 3.68 -2.62 24.70
N ARG A 33 2.54 -2.35 24.03
CA ARG A 33 2.36 -2.76 22.64
C ARG A 33 3.48 -2.06 21.90
N GLY A 34 4.62 -2.75 21.79
CA GLY A 34 5.75 -2.27 21.05
C GLY A 34 5.23 -1.91 19.67
N ALA A 35 5.50 -0.68 19.24
CA ALA A 35 5.23 -0.31 17.86
C ALA A 35 5.85 -1.40 16.98
N ASP A 36 5.04 -1.99 16.09
CA ASP A 36 5.55 -3.01 15.19
C ASP A 36 6.78 -2.46 14.48
N THR A 37 7.88 -3.17 14.58
CA THR A 37 9.08 -2.80 13.81
C THR A 37 8.77 -2.90 12.33
N GLU A 38 9.43 -2.10 11.49
CA GLU A 38 9.28 -2.18 10.03
C GLU A 38 9.49 -3.61 9.52
N ALA A 39 10.49 -4.30 10.05
CA ALA A 39 10.77 -5.70 9.70
C ALA A 39 9.61 -6.64 10.07
N ALA A 40 8.97 -6.45 11.23
CA ALA A 40 7.81 -7.23 11.65
C ALA A 40 6.60 -6.96 10.74
N LEU A 41 6.39 -5.71 10.32
CA LEU A 41 5.33 -5.36 9.37
C LEU A 41 5.59 -5.96 7.99
N ILE A 42 6.82 -5.91 7.48
CA ILE A 42 7.19 -6.55 6.21
C ILE A 42 6.93 -8.05 6.26
N ALA A 43 7.34 -8.73 7.34
CA ALA A 43 7.10 -10.16 7.51
C ALA A 43 5.61 -10.51 7.58
N TRP A 44 4.81 -9.70 8.28
CA TRP A 44 3.37 -9.85 8.33
C TRP A 44 2.72 -9.60 6.97
N GLY A 45 3.13 -8.55 6.27
CA GLY A 45 2.69 -8.24 4.90
C GLY A 45 2.99 -9.37 3.92
N HIS A 46 4.17 -10.00 4.01
CA HIS A 46 4.51 -11.20 3.25
C HIS A 46 3.55 -12.35 3.56
N THR A 47 3.27 -12.60 4.85
CA THR A 47 2.34 -13.67 5.25
C THR A 47 0.96 -13.46 4.63
N ILE A 48 0.40 -12.25 4.74
CA ILE A 48 -0.90 -11.93 4.13
C ILE A 48 -0.84 -12.06 2.60
N ALA A 49 0.24 -11.59 1.99
CA ALA A 49 0.41 -11.66 0.54
C ALA A 49 0.40 -13.11 0.02
N MET A 50 0.98 -14.06 0.77
CA MET A 50 1.11 -15.46 0.37
C MET A 50 -0.01 -16.38 0.87
N GLN A 51 -0.71 -16.03 1.95
CA GLN A 51 -1.62 -16.93 2.67
C GLN A 51 -2.97 -16.28 3.03
N GLY A 52 -3.14 -14.98 2.80
CA GLY A 52 -4.24 -14.21 3.38
C GLY A 52 -4.03 -13.93 4.88
N ASN A 53 -4.98 -13.23 5.49
CA ASN A 53 -4.94 -12.90 6.92
C ASN A 53 -5.69 -13.89 7.82
N GLY A 54 -6.17 -14.99 7.25
CA GLY A 54 -6.92 -16.03 7.96
C GLY A 54 -8.40 -15.73 8.18
N LEU A 55 -8.89 -14.58 7.73
CA LEU A 55 -10.31 -14.22 7.83
C LEU A 55 -11.09 -14.64 6.57
N PRO A 56 -12.40 -14.96 6.70
CA PRO A 56 -13.23 -15.30 5.57
C PRO A 56 -13.21 -14.25 4.47
N GLY A 57 -13.12 -14.68 3.21
CA GLY A 57 -13.09 -13.81 2.04
C GLY A 57 -11.74 -13.15 1.75
N ASN A 58 -10.74 -13.29 2.63
CA ASN A 58 -9.41 -12.78 2.37
C ASN A 58 -8.52 -13.81 1.68
N THR A 59 -8.54 -13.77 0.36
CA THR A 59 -7.69 -14.56 -0.52
C THR A 59 -6.26 -14.00 -0.54
N ALA A 60 -5.26 -14.87 -0.68
CA ALA A 60 -3.86 -14.46 -0.81
C ALA A 60 -3.67 -13.54 -2.04
N CYS A 61 -2.99 -12.42 -1.85
CA CYS A 61 -2.75 -11.46 -2.94
C CYS A 61 -2.00 -12.11 -4.11
N ALA A 62 -1.11 -13.06 -3.80
CA ALA A 62 -0.28 -13.78 -4.76
C ALA A 62 -1.07 -14.62 -5.78
N GLU A 63 -2.29 -15.04 -5.45
CA GLU A 63 -3.13 -15.81 -6.39
C GLU A 63 -3.45 -15.02 -7.66
N CYS A 64 -3.70 -13.72 -7.52
CA CYS A 64 -3.97 -12.84 -8.65
C CYS A 64 -2.74 -12.02 -9.05
N HIS A 65 -2.01 -11.48 -8.09
CA HIS A 65 -0.85 -10.63 -8.35
C HIS A 65 0.45 -11.40 -8.54
N ARG A 66 0.42 -12.73 -8.48
CA ARG A 66 1.57 -13.65 -8.51
C ARG A 66 2.51 -13.49 -7.31
N ILE A 67 3.31 -14.51 -7.03
CA ILE A 67 4.25 -14.57 -5.91
C ILE A 67 5.23 -13.38 -5.93
N ASN A 68 5.67 -12.97 -7.11
CA ASN A 68 6.59 -11.85 -7.29
C ASN A 68 5.90 -10.47 -7.39
N GLY A 69 4.58 -10.39 -7.22
CA GLY A 69 3.82 -9.15 -7.35
C GLY A 69 3.76 -8.60 -8.77
N GLY A 70 4.05 -9.43 -9.79
CA GLY A 70 4.12 -9.03 -11.19
C GLY A 70 2.77 -8.83 -11.85
N GLY A 71 1.69 -9.40 -11.31
CA GLY A 71 0.36 -9.32 -11.89
C GLY A 71 0.14 -10.25 -13.10
N MET A 72 -0.97 -10.07 -13.77
CA MET A 72 -1.34 -10.79 -14.99
C MET A 72 -1.76 -9.79 -16.08
N PRO A 73 -0.81 -9.33 -16.93
CA PRO A 73 -1.04 -8.26 -17.90
C PRO A 73 -2.20 -8.53 -18.88
N SER A 74 -2.35 -9.78 -19.33
CA SER A 74 -3.39 -10.19 -20.30
C SER A 74 -4.82 -9.96 -19.82
N VAL A 75 -5.04 -10.00 -18.51
CA VAL A 75 -6.37 -9.80 -17.91
C VAL A 75 -6.44 -8.51 -17.08
N GLY A 76 -5.43 -7.64 -17.19
CA GLY A 76 -5.43 -6.33 -16.53
C GLY A 76 -5.20 -6.36 -15.02
N ILE A 77 -4.69 -7.47 -14.46
CA ILE A 77 -4.26 -7.50 -13.06
C ILE A 77 -2.89 -6.83 -12.95
N PRO A 78 -2.78 -5.75 -12.15
CA PRO A 78 -1.57 -4.93 -12.16
C PRO A 78 -0.39 -5.58 -11.47
N ARG A 79 0.79 -5.19 -11.92
CA ARG A 79 1.99 -5.29 -11.11
C ARG A 79 1.87 -4.35 -9.91
N ILE A 80 2.10 -4.89 -8.71
CA ILE A 80 2.10 -4.14 -7.45
C ILE A 80 3.49 -4.12 -6.79
N ALA A 81 4.38 -5.03 -7.20
CA ALA A 81 5.76 -5.06 -6.74
C ALA A 81 6.51 -3.77 -7.08
N GLY A 82 7.27 -3.25 -6.12
CA GLY A 82 8.07 -2.05 -6.24
C GLY A 82 7.29 -0.73 -6.27
N GLN A 83 5.97 -0.77 -6.13
CA GLN A 83 5.14 0.44 -6.02
C GLN A 83 5.30 1.08 -4.65
N THR A 84 5.04 2.39 -4.52
CA THR A 84 5.21 3.08 -3.23
C THR A 84 4.22 2.57 -2.17
N GLU A 85 4.68 2.47 -0.91
CA GLU A 85 3.84 2.11 0.24
C GLU A 85 2.58 2.98 0.29
N THR A 86 2.75 4.29 0.22
CA THR A 86 1.64 5.25 0.30
C THR A 86 0.61 5.02 -0.78
N TYR A 87 1.04 4.74 -2.01
CA TYR A 87 0.12 4.47 -3.12
C TYR A 87 -0.63 3.16 -2.91
N ILE A 88 0.06 2.06 -2.61
CA ILE A 88 -0.59 0.75 -2.36
C ILE A 88 -1.61 0.86 -1.21
N TYR A 89 -1.22 1.51 -0.11
CA TYR A 89 -2.11 1.74 1.03
C TYR A 89 -3.38 2.50 0.61
N ARG A 90 -3.22 3.60 -0.12
CA ARG A 90 -4.35 4.41 -0.59
C ARG A 90 -5.26 3.62 -1.53
N GLU A 91 -4.71 2.85 -2.43
CA GLU A 91 -5.48 2.06 -3.40
C GLU A 91 -6.35 1.00 -2.72
N ILE A 92 -5.81 0.26 -1.76
CA ILE A 92 -6.58 -0.72 -0.97
C ILE A 92 -7.66 -0.01 -0.16
N ARG A 93 -7.32 1.10 0.50
CA ARG A 93 -8.30 1.91 1.25
C ARG A 93 -9.37 2.50 0.34
N GLY A 94 -9.01 2.89 -0.86
CA GLY A 94 -9.95 3.39 -1.87
C GLY A 94 -10.99 2.34 -2.26
N VAL A 95 -10.60 1.07 -2.38
CA VAL A 95 -11.54 -0.03 -2.61
C VAL A 95 -12.45 -0.23 -1.39
N GLN A 96 -11.87 -0.31 -0.18
CA GLN A 96 -12.65 -0.51 1.06
C GLN A 96 -13.72 0.56 1.28
N ASN A 97 -13.43 1.82 0.98
CA ASN A 97 -14.34 2.94 1.21
C ASN A 97 -15.19 3.32 -0.02
N GLY A 98 -15.11 2.52 -1.10
CA GLY A 98 -15.88 2.73 -2.32
C GLY A 98 -15.45 3.91 -3.20
N THR A 99 -14.32 4.57 -2.88
CA THR A 99 -13.79 5.66 -3.73
C THR A 99 -13.08 5.14 -4.97
N ARG A 100 -12.71 3.86 -4.97
CA ARG A 100 -12.16 3.13 -6.11
C ARG A 100 -12.98 1.89 -6.40
N TYR A 101 -13.70 1.89 -7.50
CA TYR A 101 -14.45 0.72 -7.94
C TYR A 101 -13.50 -0.38 -8.44
N SER A 102 -13.56 -1.54 -7.82
CA SER A 102 -12.79 -2.72 -8.20
C SER A 102 -13.53 -4.00 -7.78
N PRO A 103 -14.38 -4.56 -8.65
CA PRO A 103 -15.27 -5.67 -8.28
C PRO A 103 -14.51 -6.94 -7.86
N TYR A 104 -13.28 -7.14 -8.37
CA TYR A 104 -12.46 -8.29 -8.00
C TYR A 104 -11.75 -8.10 -6.65
N MET A 105 -11.39 -6.87 -6.30
CA MET A 105 -10.67 -6.58 -5.04
C MET A 105 -11.62 -6.34 -3.87
N ASP A 106 -12.86 -5.93 -4.14
CA ASP A 106 -13.81 -5.49 -3.10
C ASP A 106 -14.01 -6.57 -2.04
N GLY A 107 -14.39 -7.78 -2.43
CA GLY A 107 -14.58 -8.90 -1.48
C GLY A 107 -13.32 -9.32 -0.75
N ILE A 108 -12.14 -9.07 -1.32
CA ILE A 108 -10.85 -9.51 -0.75
C ILE A 108 -10.37 -8.55 0.34
N VAL A 109 -10.57 -7.24 0.16
CA VAL A 109 -9.93 -6.22 1.02
C VAL A 109 -10.81 -5.78 2.20
N GLN A 110 -12.11 -6.12 2.23
CA GLN A 110 -13.04 -5.60 3.25
C GLN A 110 -12.63 -5.97 4.69
N ASN A 111 -12.10 -7.17 4.89
CA ASN A 111 -11.69 -7.67 6.20
C ASN A 111 -10.23 -7.37 6.57
N LEU A 112 -9.53 -6.55 5.78
CA LEU A 112 -8.18 -6.10 6.12
C LEU A 112 -8.23 -4.93 7.11
N SER A 113 -7.53 -5.07 8.23
CA SER A 113 -7.32 -3.96 9.16
C SER A 113 -6.37 -2.91 8.56
N ARG A 114 -6.34 -1.72 9.15
CA ARG A 114 -5.35 -0.68 8.74
C ARG A 114 -3.91 -1.17 8.89
N ARG A 115 -3.65 -2.01 9.91
CA ARG A 115 -2.34 -2.63 10.13
C ARG A 115 -2.00 -3.62 9.02
N ASP A 116 -2.96 -4.46 8.61
CA ASP A 116 -2.77 -5.40 7.51
C ASP A 116 -2.46 -4.67 6.20
N ILE A 117 -3.24 -3.64 5.88
CA ILE A 117 -3.04 -2.83 4.66
C ILE A 117 -1.66 -2.17 4.67
N ARG A 118 -1.24 -1.61 5.80
CA ARG A 118 0.11 -1.03 5.93
C ARG A 118 1.19 -2.08 5.75
N ALA A 119 1.03 -3.26 6.35
CA ALA A 119 1.96 -4.37 6.23
C ALA A 119 2.09 -4.85 4.78
N ILE A 120 0.95 -5.03 4.08
CA ILE A 120 0.90 -5.41 2.66
C ILE A 120 1.59 -4.33 1.80
N ALA A 121 1.26 -3.06 2.02
CA ALA A 121 1.80 -1.96 1.26
C ALA A 121 3.32 -1.85 1.44
N LEU A 122 3.79 -1.97 2.67
CA LEU A 122 5.21 -1.96 3.00
C LEU A 122 5.92 -3.17 2.38
N TYR A 123 5.36 -4.38 2.48
CA TYR A 123 5.94 -5.58 1.86
C TYR A 123 6.11 -5.40 0.35
N TYR A 124 5.04 -5.07 -0.39
CA TYR A 124 5.15 -4.95 -1.84
C TYR A 124 6.03 -3.79 -2.30
N SER A 125 6.17 -2.73 -1.51
CA SER A 125 7.11 -1.66 -1.81
C SER A 125 8.57 -2.10 -1.76
N THR A 126 8.86 -3.17 -1.04
CA THR A 126 10.20 -3.75 -0.92
C THR A 126 10.48 -4.88 -1.92
N VAL A 127 9.44 -5.41 -2.56
CA VAL A 127 9.60 -6.48 -3.56
C VAL A 127 10.23 -5.90 -4.83
N ARG A 128 11.29 -6.57 -5.33
CA ARG A 128 11.95 -6.15 -6.58
C ARG A 128 10.92 -6.14 -7.71
N THR A 129 10.91 -5.06 -8.46
CA THR A 129 9.99 -4.88 -9.59
C THR A 129 10.32 -5.86 -10.71
N PRO A 130 9.43 -6.81 -11.06
CA PRO A 130 9.65 -7.67 -12.20
C PRO A 130 9.38 -6.93 -13.51
N LYS A 131 10.10 -7.28 -14.56
CA LYS A 131 9.77 -6.86 -15.92
C LYS A 131 8.55 -7.67 -16.37
N LEU A 132 7.52 -6.96 -16.85
CA LEU A 132 6.34 -7.62 -17.41
C LEU A 132 6.53 -7.89 -18.89
N HIS A 133 6.05 -9.04 -19.35
CA HIS A 133 5.75 -9.24 -20.75
C HIS A 133 4.30 -8.77 -20.98
N ASP A 134 4.13 -7.61 -21.60
CA ASP A 134 2.81 -7.13 -21.97
C ASP A 134 2.41 -7.79 -23.30
N PRO A 135 1.33 -8.57 -23.33
CA PRO A 135 0.88 -9.23 -24.57
C PRO A 135 0.23 -8.27 -25.56
N ALA A 136 0.03 -7.00 -25.19
CA ALA A 136 -0.54 -6.01 -26.09
C ALA A 136 0.37 -5.78 -27.29
N GLU A 137 -0.20 -5.84 -28.47
CA GLU A 137 0.48 -5.43 -29.68
C GLU A 137 0.70 -3.91 -29.67
N TYR A 138 1.94 -3.50 -29.83
CA TYR A 138 2.31 -2.09 -29.84
C TYR A 138 2.22 -1.50 -31.25
N ASP A 139 1.31 -0.54 -31.42
CA ASP A 139 1.27 0.28 -32.61
C ASP A 139 2.35 1.40 -32.48
N PRO A 140 3.36 1.45 -33.37
CA PRO A 140 4.41 2.45 -33.30
C PRO A 140 3.89 3.89 -33.38
N ALA A 141 2.84 4.14 -34.15
CA ALA A 141 2.26 5.48 -34.29
C ALA A 141 1.51 5.88 -33.03
N LEU A 142 0.78 4.97 -32.39
CA LEU A 142 0.14 5.21 -31.09
C LEU A 142 1.18 5.42 -30.00
N ARG A 143 2.22 4.62 -29.98
CA ARG A 143 3.32 4.78 -28.99
C ARG A 143 3.98 6.14 -29.10
N GLU A 144 4.24 6.60 -30.33
CA GLU A 144 4.83 7.93 -30.56
C GLU A 144 3.86 9.05 -30.16
N LEU A 145 2.56 8.90 -30.45
CA LEU A 145 1.54 9.82 -29.95
C LEU A 145 1.55 9.86 -28.41
N GLY A 146 1.57 8.69 -27.78
CA GLY A 146 1.65 8.57 -26.32
C GLY A 146 2.88 9.24 -25.74
N ARG A 147 4.05 9.06 -26.36
CA ARG A 147 5.30 9.72 -25.97
C ARG A 147 5.16 11.24 -26.02
N ARG A 148 4.61 11.78 -27.12
CA ARG A 148 4.38 13.23 -27.24
C ARG A 148 3.47 13.76 -26.15
N ILE A 149 2.34 13.08 -25.88
CA ILE A 149 1.42 13.50 -24.82
C ILE A 149 2.09 13.40 -23.45
N ALA A 150 2.81 12.31 -23.19
CA ALA A 150 3.49 12.09 -21.92
C ALA A 150 4.52 13.18 -21.60
N HIS A 151 5.28 13.64 -22.62
CA HIS A 151 6.36 14.62 -22.43
C HIS A 151 5.96 16.08 -22.65
N ARG A 152 4.94 16.33 -23.46
CA ARG A 152 4.55 17.72 -23.85
C ARG A 152 3.18 18.12 -23.34
N GLY A 153 2.31 17.16 -22.96
CA GLY A 153 0.92 17.44 -22.66
C GLY A 153 0.09 17.83 -23.88
N LEU A 154 -1.12 18.31 -23.61
CA LEU A 154 -2.07 18.89 -24.57
C LEU A 154 -2.63 20.15 -23.92
N TRP A 155 -1.84 21.22 -23.94
CA TRP A 155 -2.10 22.44 -23.18
C TRP A 155 -3.33 23.22 -23.66
N ASP A 156 -3.69 23.09 -24.92
CA ASP A 156 -4.94 23.60 -25.50
C ASP A 156 -6.19 23.05 -24.79
N ARG A 157 -6.08 21.86 -24.18
CA ARG A 157 -7.13 21.22 -23.38
C ARG A 157 -6.81 21.18 -21.87
N ASN A 158 -5.82 21.93 -21.43
CA ASN A 158 -5.36 21.91 -20.03
C ASN A 158 -5.01 20.48 -19.55
N ILE A 159 -4.30 19.72 -20.38
CA ILE A 159 -3.69 18.44 -20.04
C ILE A 159 -2.19 18.64 -19.93
N PRO A 160 -1.63 18.66 -18.70
CA PRO A 160 -0.18 18.80 -18.51
C PRO A 160 0.56 17.54 -18.97
N ALA A 161 1.86 17.67 -19.20
CA ALA A 161 2.70 16.51 -19.47
C ALA A 161 2.67 15.53 -18.30
N CYS A 162 2.45 14.24 -18.57
CA CYS A 162 2.30 13.21 -17.53
C CYS A 162 3.55 13.10 -16.65
N ILE A 163 4.74 13.30 -17.25
CA ILE A 163 6.03 13.24 -16.56
C ILE A 163 6.21 14.31 -15.48
N LEU A 164 5.46 15.42 -15.51
CA LEU A 164 5.53 16.46 -14.48
C LEU A 164 5.10 15.94 -13.10
N CYS A 165 4.16 15.00 -13.08
CA CYS A 165 3.70 14.37 -11.84
C CYS A 165 4.22 12.94 -11.70
N HIS A 166 4.24 12.16 -12.78
CA HIS A 166 4.67 10.76 -12.71
C HIS A 166 6.18 10.57 -12.86
N GLY A 167 6.95 11.66 -12.85
CA GLY A 167 8.40 11.62 -12.97
C GLY A 167 8.86 11.29 -14.39
N GLN A 168 10.14 11.52 -14.65
CA GLN A 168 10.74 11.21 -15.93
C GLN A 168 10.52 9.74 -16.26
N ASP A 169 10.07 9.47 -17.49
CA ASP A 169 9.74 8.15 -17.99
C ASP A 169 8.70 7.38 -17.16
N GLY A 170 7.86 8.07 -16.38
CA GLY A 170 6.84 7.43 -15.56
C GLY A 170 7.38 6.68 -14.35
N ARG A 171 8.57 7.04 -13.86
CA ARG A 171 9.23 6.41 -12.71
C ARG A 171 8.65 6.84 -11.36
N GLY A 172 7.57 7.63 -11.36
CA GLY A 172 6.92 8.14 -10.16
C GLY A 172 7.71 9.22 -9.44
N ILE A 173 7.04 9.89 -8.51
CA ILE A 173 7.62 10.82 -7.54
C ILE A 173 7.08 10.43 -6.16
N PRO A 174 7.81 9.58 -5.40
CA PRO A 174 7.37 9.20 -4.06
C PRO A 174 7.21 10.40 -3.13
N PRO A 175 6.30 10.33 -2.16
CA PRO A 175 5.41 9.20 -1.87
C PRO A 175 4.09 9.22 -2.65
N ASN A 176 3.76 10.31 -3.33
CA ASN A 176 2.39 10.61 -3.77
C ASN A 176 2.06 10.15 -5.20
N PHE A 177 3.02 10.24 -6.11
CA PHE A 177 2.78 9.92 -7.51
C PHE A 177 3.31 8.53 -7.86
N PRO A 178 2.42 7.62 -8.34
CA PRO A 178 2.79 6.23 -8.59
C PRO A 178 3.72 6.06 -9.79
N TYR A 179 4.41 4.93 -9.79
CA TYR A 179 5.15 4.41 -10.93
C TYR A 179 4.16 3.86 -11.95
N ILE A 180 4.25 4.31 -13.18
CA ILE A 180 3.41 3.86 -14.29
C ILE A 180 4.23 3.22 -15.42
N ALA A 181 5.55 3.41 -15.44
CA ALA A 181 6.44 2.76 -16.40
C ALA A 181 6.42 1.25 -16.26
N GLY A 182 6.35 0.54 -17.38
CA GLY A 182 6.32 -0.91 -17.46
C GLY A 182 5.11 -1.57 -16.79
N GLN A 183 4.02 -0.83 -16.56
CA GLN A 183 2.73 -1.39 -16.17
C GLN A 183 1.95 -1.78 -17.42
N SER A 184 1.08 -2.81 -17.33
CA SER A 184 0.41 -3.31 -18.54
C SER A 184 -0.49 -2.26 -19.21
N THR A 185 -0.55 -2.31 -20.52
CA THR A 185 -1.44 -1.45 -21.34
C THR A 185 -2.89 -1.57 -20.88
N THR A 186 -3.39 -2.81 -20.71
CA THR A 186 -4.76 -3.08 -20.29
C THR A 186 -5.09 -2.43 -18.94
N TYR A 187 -4.19 -2.55 -17.96
CA TYR A 187 -4.41 -1.92 -16.66
C TYR A 187 -4.36 -0.39 -16.75
N LEU A 188 -3.36 0.18 -17.42
CA LEU A 188 -3.24 1.63 -17.56
C LEU A 188 -4.45 2.26 -18.25
N MET A 189 -4.93 1.64 -19.35
CA MET A 189 -6.17 2.05 -20.02
C MET A 189 -7.36 1.98 -19.06
N GLY A 190 -7.54 0.85 -18.37
CA GLY A 190 -8.64 0.66 -17.42
C GLY A 190 -8.65 1.71 -16.31
N GLN A 191 -7.48 2.11 -15.80
CA GLN A 191 -7.39 3.14 -14.76
C GLN A 191 -7.75 4.54 -15.32
N LEU A 192 -7.24 4.93 -16.47
CA LEU A 192 -7.60 6.21 -17.10
C LEU A 192 -9.09 6.28 -17.41
N ILE A 193 -9.68 5.21 -17.98
CA ILE A 193 -11.13 5.14 -18.21
C ILE A 193 -11.90 5.24 -16.89
N SER A 194 -11.47 4.55 -15.84
CA SER A 194 -12.14 4.58 -14.53
C SER A 194 -12.13 5.97 -13.90
N PHE A 195 -11.05 6.73 -14.06
CA PHE A 195 -11.00 8.14 -13.69
C PHE A 195 -11.94 8.98 -14.55
N ALA A 196 -11.91 8.81 -15.87
CA ALA A 196 -12.73 9.60 -16.79
C ALA A 196 -14.24 9.43 -16.53
N VAL A 197 -14.69 8.22 -16.21
CA VAL A 197 -16.10 7.91 -15.90
C VAL A 197 -16.44 7.94 -14.41
N VAL A 198 -15.56 8.50 -13.59
CA VAL A 198 -15.74 8.74 -12.15
C VAL A 198 -15.99 7.46 -11.31
N ARG A 199 -15.60 6.29 -11.81
CA ARG A 199 -15.56 5.02 -11.04
C ARG A 199 -14.38 4.97 -10.08
N ARG A 200 -13.39 5.85 -10.28
CA ARG A 200 -12.24 6.04 -9.42
C ARG A 200 -12.17 7.49 -8.97
N LYS A 201 -12.26 7.73 -7.65
CA LYS A 201 -12.35 9.03 -6.99
C LYS A 201 -11.35 9.20 -5.85
N ASP A 202 -10.38 8.29 -5.75
CA ASP A 202 -9.33 8.27 -4.74
C ASP A 202 -8.11 9.13 -5.10
N ASP A 203 -8.20 9.87 -6.19
CA ASP A 203 -7.19 10.83 -6.64
C ASP A 203 -7.28 12.14 -5.85
N PRO A 204 -6.19 12.59 -5.19
CA PRO A 204 -6.18 13.86 -4.48
C PRO A 204 -6.60 15.01 -5.41
N GLU A 205 -7.46 15.90 -4.90
CA GLU A 205 -7.96 17.08 -5.60
C GLU A 205 -8.61 16.80 -6.98
N GLY A 206 -8.90 15.54 -7.29
CA GLY A 206 -9.47 15.19 -8.59
C GLY A 206 -8.52 15.33 -9.77
N LEU A 207 -7.21 15.36 -9.52
CA LEU A 207 -6.19 15.61 -10.54
C LEU A 207 -6.29 14.64 -11.71
N MET A 208 -6.31 13.34 -11.44
CA MET A 208 -6.39 12.34 -12.51
C MET A 208 -7.75 12.32 -13.21
N ARG A 209 -8.84 12.55 -12.50
CA ARG A 209 -10.18 12.71 -13.09
C ARG A 209 -10.23 13.89 -14.03
N GLY A 210 -9.68 15.02 -13.60
CA GLY A 210 -9.60 16.25 -14.40
C GLY A 210 -8.78 16.10 -15.68
N ILE A 211 -7.75 15.25 -15.67
CA ILE A 211 -6.90 14.94 -16.84
C ILE A 211 -7.59 13.89 -17.72
N ALA A 212 -8.00 12.76 -17.13
CA ALA A 212 -8.50 11.61 -17.86
C ALA A 212 -9.82 11.90 -18.58
N SER A 213 -10.71 12.72 -18.01
CA SER A 213 -11.97 13.11 -18.64
C SER A 213 -11.82 13.92 -19.94
N LYS A 214 -10.64 14.48 -20.16
CA LYS A 214 -10.34 15.27 -21.35
C LYS A 214 -9.60 14.48 -22.43
N LEU A 215 -9.10 13.28 -22.10
CA LEU A 215 -8.42 12.42 -23.07
C LEU A 215 -9.44 11.67 -23.94
N THR A 216 -9.20 11.61 -25.23
CA THR A 216 -9.91 10.73 -26.13
C THR A 216 -9.51 9.27 -25.90
N HIS A 217 -10.35 8.31 -26.30
CA HIS A 217 -10.02 6.88 -26.19
C HIS A 217 -8.71 6.52 -26.92
N ARG A 218 -8.45 7.16 -28.08
CA ARG A 218 -7.19 6.95 -28.82
C ARG A 218 -5.99 7.45 -28.03
N GLU A 219 -6.10 8.58 -27.34
CA GLU A 219 -5.02 9.16 -26.53
C GLU A 219 -4.79 8.32 -25.24
N ILE A 220 -5.87 7.83 -24.62
CA ILE A 220 -5.78 6.90 -23.49
C ILE A 220 -4.99 5.65 -23.92
N LYS A 221 -5.33 5.04 -25.07
CA LYS A 221 -4.59 3.89 -25.60
C LYS A 221 -3.14 4.26 -25.91
N ALA A 222 -2.89 5.42 -26.49
CA ALA A 222 -1.55 5.89 -26.85
C ALA A 222 -0.64 6.04 -25.63
N VAL A 223 -1.09 6.75 -24.59
CA VAL A 223 -0.28 6.95 -23.38
C VAL A 223 -0.09 5.64 -22.61
N ALA A 224 -1.10 4.76 -22.60
CA ALA A 224 -0.98 3.44 -21.98
C ALA A 224 0.07 2.58 -22.68
N GLN A 225 0.07 2.49 -24.01
CA GLN A 225 1.07 1.76 -24.78
C GLN A 225 2.48 2.36 -24.60
N TYR A 226 2.58 3.69 -24.55
CA TYR A 226 3.88 4.32 -24.31
C TYR A 226 4.46 3.92 -22.95
N PHE A 227 3.73 4.12 -21.84
CA PHE A 227 4.25 3.79 -20.52
C PHE A 227 4.44 2.29 -20.31
N ALA A 228 3.61 1.45 -20.90
CA ALA A 228 3.76 0.00 -20.84
C ALA A 228 5.03 -0.49 -21.56
N SER A 229 5.48 0.23 -22.60
CA SER A 229 6.70 -0.11 -23.35
C SER A 229 8.00 0.26 -22.64
N LEU A 230 7.92 1.02 -21.55
CA LEU A 230 9.10 1.45 -20.80
C LEU A 230 9.54 0.37 -19.80
N ASP A 231 10.83 0.34 -19.51
CA ASP A 231 11.32 -0.51 -18.42
C ASP A 231 10.82 0.03 -17.07
N PRO A 232 10.33 -0.86 -16.19
CA PRO A 232 9.92 -0.47 -14.86
C PRO A 232 11.12 0.05 -14.07
N PRO A 233 10.91 1.03 -13.17
CA PRO A 233 11.96 1.44 -12.26
C PRO A 233 12.34 0.26 -11.36
N VAL A 234 13.63 0.05 -11.16
CA VAL A 234 14.12 -0.98 -10.23
C VAL A 234 14.08 -0.39 -8.82
N TYR A 235 12.91 -0.50 -8.17
CA TYR A 235 12.75 -0.21 -6.75
C TYR A 235 12.60 -1.52 -5.97
N GLY A 236 12.77 -1.48 -4.67
CA GLY A 236 12.61 -2.65 -3.83
C GLY A 236 13.91 -3.38 -3.54
N LYS A 237 15.01 -2.65 -3.37
CA LYS A 237 16.17 -3.23 -2.69
C LYS A 237 15.96 -3.12 -1.18
N ILE A 238 15.39 -4.16 -0.56
CA ILE A 238 15.79 -4.41 0.83
C ILE A 238 17.28 -4.76 0.74
N PRO A 239 18.17 -4.03 1.43
CA PRO A 239 19.55 -4.45 1.55
C PRO A 239 19.55 -5.91 2.00
N GLU A 240 20.35 -6.76 1.38
CA GLU A 240 20.35 -8.21 1.65
C GLU A 240 20.49 -8.55 3.12
N LYS A 241 21.25 -7.73 3.86
CA LYS A 241 21.41 -7.80 5.32
C LYS A 241 20.12 -7.62 6.12
N ASN A 242 19.08 -7.02 5.53
CA ASN A 242 17.81 -6.72 6.20
C ASN A 242 16.64 -7.57 5.63
N ARG A 243 16.90 -8.47 4.69
CA ARG A 243 15.89 -9.40 4.19
C ARG A 243 15.53 -10.40 5.28
N PRO A 244 14.25 -10.57 5.63
CA PRO A 244 13.81 -11.71 6.43
C PRO A 244 14.31 -13.01 5.77
N ASP A 245 14.79 -13.97 6.56
CA ASP A 245 15.42 -15.20 6.01
C ASP A 245 14.54 -15.95 5.00
N ARG A 246 13.21 -15.85 5.12
CA ARG A 246 12.25 -16.43 4.17
C ARG A 246 12.22 -15.76 2.80
N LEU A 247 12.66 -14.51 2.67
CA LEU A 247 12.81 -13.81 1.39
C LEU A 247 14.11 -14.14 0.67
N ARG A 248 15.07 -14.75 1.37
CA ARG A 248 16.31 -15.28 0.78
C ARG A 248 16.07 -16.57 -0.03
N LEU A 249 14.91 -17.21 0.16
CA LEU A 249 14.57 -18.48 -0.46
C LEU A 249 13.88 -18.36 -1.82
N ILE A 250 13.69 -17.15 -2.35
CA ILE A 250 13.26 -17.00 -3.75
C ILE A 250 14.53 -16.99 -4.61
N PRO A 251 14.87 -18.12 -5.27
CA PRO A 251 16.07 -18.19 -6.12
C PRO A 251 15.95 -17.15 -7.24
N GLU A 252 17.06 -16.50 -7.56
CA GLU A 252 17.17 -15.57 -8.70
C GLU A 252 16.96 -16.25 -10.08
N LYS A 253 16.71 -17.54 -10.11
CA LYS A 253 16.54 -18.35 -11.31
C LYS A 253 15.13 -18.89 -11.36
N GLU A 254 14.30 -18.24 -12.13
CA GLU A 254 13.27 -18.84 -12.98
C GLU A 254 12.54 -17.72 -13.73
N THR A 255 13.26 -17.07 -14.65
CA THR A 255 12.64 -16.61 -15.87
C THR A 255 12.60 -17.82 -16.81
N PRO A 256 11.44 -18.35 -17.20
CA PRO A 256 11.41 -19.24 -18.35
C PRO A 256 11.94 -18.46 -19.54
N THR A 257 13.04 -18.92 -20.10
CA THR A 257 13.48 -18.57 -21.45
C THR A 257 12.40 -19.02 -22.44
N PRO A 258 12.21 -18.26 -23.54
CA PRO A 258 11.15 -18.45 -24.51
C PRO A 258 11.15 -19.81 -25.17
#